data_dd633a556526dd5aaea5cc807161123f
#
_entry.id   dd633a556526dd5aaea5cc807161123f
#
_cell.length_a   1.000
_cell.length_b   1.000
_cell.length_c   1.000
_cell.angle_alpha   90.00
_cell.angle_beta   90.00
_cell.angle_gamma   90.00
#
_symmetry.space_group_name_H-M   'P 1'
#
loop_
_entity.id
_entity.type
_entity.pdbx_description
1 polymer ?
#
loop_
_entity_poly.entity_id
_entity_poly.type
_entity_poly.pdbx_seq_one_letter_code
_entity_poly.pdbx_strand_id
1 'polypeptide(L)'
;MLKNIINFYRVSQPKPCNEESLSEQKQRLKRFQWSTFLAATLGYGMYYVCRLSLNVVKKPIVDEGVFSETELGIIGAVLFFTYAVGKFMNGFLADRSNINRFMSTGLLVTALVNLCLGFVHSFILFAVLWGISGWFQSMGAASCVVGLSRWFTDKKRGSFYGFWSASHNIGEAMTFIIVASIVSALGWRYGFLGAGLVGLIGALVVWRFFHDTPQSKGLPAVNAPEKKKEMDALETEEFNRAQKAVLRNPAIWILALSSAFMYISRYAVN
;
A
#
# COMPACT_ATOMS: atom_id res chain seq x y z
N MET A 1 -14.61 21.21 4.83
CA MET A 1 -13.42 20.55 4.29
C MET A 1 -13.26 19.11 4.79
N LEU A 2 -13.26 18.87 6.10
CA LEU A 2 -13.11 17.52 6.68
C LEU A 2 -14.17 16.51 6.21
N LYS A 3 -15.46 16.90 6.15
CA LYS A 3 -16.54 16.05 5.64
C LYS A 3 -16.32 15.58 4.19
N ASN A 4 -15.75 16.44 3.35
CA ASN A 4 -15.47 16.08 1.94
C ASN A 4 -14.34 15.07 1.83
N ILE A 5 -13.31 15.17 2.69
CA ILE A 5 -12.20 14.21 2.76
C ILE A 5 -12.72 12.84 3.24
N ILE A 6 -13.52 12.84 4.31
CA ILE A 6 -14.14 11.60 4.82
C ILE A 6 -15.02 10.95 3.73
N ASN A 7 -15.85 11.73 3.05
CA ASN A 7 -16.70 11.23 1.98
C ASN A 7 -15.89 10.71 0.77
N PHE A 8 -14.74 11.32 0.47
CA PHE A 8 -13.84 10.84 -0.58
C PHE A 8 -13.30 9.44 -0.26
N TYR A 9 -12.93 9.18 0.98
CA TYR A 9 -12.41 7.87 1.38
C TYR A 9 -13.48 6.87 1.81
N ARG A 10 -14.74 7.23 1.83
CA ARG A 10 -15.82 6.31 2.19
C ARG A 10 -15.90 5.14 1.22
N VAL A 11 -16.14 3.93 1.75
CA VAL A 11 -16.37 2.71 0.97
C VAL A 11 -17.45 2.97 -0.10
N SER A 12 -17.22 2.45 -1.29
CA SER A 12 -18.13 2.65 -2.43
C SER A 12 -19.50 2.09 -2.15
N GLN A 13 -20.54 2.87 -2.49
CA GLN A 13 -21.94 2.43 -2.34
C GLN A 13 -22.22 1.21 -3.22
N PRO A 14 -22.98 0.23 -2.74
CA PRO A 14 -23.46 -0.87 -3.54
C PRO A 14 -24.29 -0.38 -4.72
N LYS A 15 -24.09 -0.98 -5.89
CA LYS A 15 -24.95 -0.80 -7.05
C LYS A 15 -25.95 -1.94 -7.13
N PRO A 16 -27.16 -1.72 -7.68
CA PRO A 16 -28.10 -2.82 -7.93
C PRO A 16 -27.42 -3.90 -8.76
N CYS A 17 -27.69 -5.16 -8.45
CA CYS A 17 -27.21 -6.27 -9.26
C CYS A 17 -27.86 -6.17 -10.66
N ASN A 18 -27.06 -6.31 -11.69
CA ASN A 18 -27.57 -6.37 -13.05
C ASN A 18 -28.34 -7.68 -13.24
N GLU A 19 -29.41 -7.64 -14.02
CA GLU A 19 -30.15 -8.84 -14.49
C GLU A 19 -29.31 -9.57 -15.54
N GLU A 20 -28.24 -10.23 -15.11
CA GLU A 20 -27.34 -11.00 -15.95
C GLU A 20 -27.48 -12.50 -15.62
N SER A 21 -27.20 -13.36 -16.58
CA SER A 21 -27.12 -14.78 -16.31
C SER A 21 -26.01 -15.12 -15.29
N LEU A 22 -26.18 -16.19 -14.54
CA LEU A 22 -25.17 -16.63 -13.56
C LEU A 22 -23.79 -16.87 -14.19
N SER A 23 -23.73 -17.24 -15.46
CA SER A 23 -22.48 -17.44 -16.19
C SER A 23 -21.78 -16.11 -16.46
N GLU A 24 -22.50 -15.10 -16.89
CA GLU A 24 -21.96 -13.74 -17.14
C GLU A 24 -21.48 -13.08 -15.85
N GLN A 25 -22.28 -13.20 -14.76
CA GLN A 25 -21.87 -12.70 -13.45
C GLN A 25 -20.55 -13.32 -12.96
N LYS A 26 -20.39 -14.65 -13.11
CA LYS A 26 -19.14 -15.35 -12.76
C LYS A 26 -17.96 -14.89 -13.61
N GLN A 27 -18.16 -14.67 -14.91
CA GLN A 27 -17.11 -14.19 -15.81
C GLN A 27 -16.70 -12.75 -15.45
N ARG A 28 -17.65 -11.85 -15.19
CA ARG A 28 -17.37 -10.49 -14.73
C ARG A 28 -16.65 -10.47 -13.40
N LEU A 29 -17.08 -11.27 -12.43
CA LEU A 29 -16.44 -11.40 -11.14
C LEU A 29 -14.96 -11.80 -11.32
N LYS A 30 -14.70 -12.84 -12.10
CA LYS A 30 -13.34 -13.30 -12.39
C LYS A 30 -12.48 -12.21 -13.04
N ARG A 31 -13.03 -11.44 -13.98
CA ARG A 31 -12.32 -10.33 -14.63
C ARG A 31 -11.94 -9.26 -13.62
N PHE A 32 -12.85 -8.83 -12.74
CA PHE A 32 -12.56 -7.84 -11.71
C PHE A 32 -11.62 -8.37 -10.62
N GLN A 33 -11.70 -9.65 -10.27
CA GLN A 33 -10.76 -10.29 -9.35
C GLN A 33 -9.33 -10.22 -9.88
N TRP A 34 -9.12 -10.60 -11.15
CA TRP A 34 -7.80 -10.52 -11.78
C TRP A 34 -7.31 -9.08 -11.93
N SER A 35 -8.18 -8.15 -12.35
CA SER A 35 -7.85 -6.74 -12.44
C SER A 35 -7.39 -6.18 -11.08
N THR A 36 -8.14 -6.48 -10.01
CA THR A 36 -7.82 -6.04 -8.65
C THR A 36 -6.53 -6.67 -8.15
N PHE A 37 -6.33 -7.97 -8.38
CA PHE A 37 -5.14 -8.69 -7.97
C PHE A 37 -3.88 -8.17 -8.68
N LEU A 38 -3.92 -8.02 -9.99
CA LEU A 38 -2.78 -7.50 -10.76
C LEU A 38 -2.47 -6.04 -10.39
N ALA A 39 -3.49 -5.21 -10.23
CA ALA A 39 -3.30 -3.81 -9.81
C ALA A 39 -2.73 -3.71 -8.38
N ALA A 40 -3.17 -4.59 -7.45
CA ALA A 40 -2.59 -4.67 -6.11
C ALA A 40 -1.11 -5.09 -6.16
N THR A 41 -0.79 -6.11 -6.96
CA THR A 41 0.57 -6.66 -7.08
C THR A 41 1.53 -5.65 -7.72
N LEU A 42 1.15 -5.09 -8.87
CA LEU A 42 1.98 -4.11 -9.57
C LEU A 42 2.09 -2.80 -8.77
N GLY A 43 0.97 -2.28 -8.26
CA GLY A 43 0.96 -1.06 -7.46
C GLY A 43 1.82 -1.18 -6.20
N TYR A 44 1.76 -2.33 -5.53
CA TYR A 44 2.61 -2.57 -4.35
C TYR A 44 4.08 -2.71 -4.72
N GLY A 45 4.41 -3.33 -5.84
CA GLY A 45 5.78 -3.33 -6.38
C GLY A 45 6.31 -1.92 -6.65
N MET A 46 5.47 -1.02 -7.21
CA MET A 46 5.85 0.37 -7.45
C MET A 46 6.03 1.18 -6.16
N TYR A 47 5.32 0.85 -5.07
CA TYR A 47 5.64 1.39 -3.73
C TYR A 47 7.07 1.02 -3.31
N TYR A 48 7.52 -0.20 -3.61
CA TYR A 48 8.88 -0.63 -3.31
C TYR A 48 9.92 0.12 -4.13
N VAL A 49 9.65 0.40 -5.41
CA VAL A 49 10.54 1.24 -6.23
C VAL A 49 10.75 2.61 -5.57
N CYS A 50 9.67 3.25 -5.15
CA CYS A 50 9.75 4.54 -4.45
C CYS A 50 10.45 4.46 -3.09
N ARG A 51 10.31 3.34 -2.36
CA ARG A 51 10.90 3.15 -1.02
C ARG A 51 12.40 2.91 -1.09
N LEU A 52 12.81 2.07 -2.01
CA LEU A 52 14.19 1.60 -2.10
C LEU A 52 15.06 2.52 -2.96
N SER A 53 14.49 3.56 -3.58
CA SER A 53 15.24 4.57 -4.33
C SER A 53 16.39 5.15 -3.49
N LEU A 54 16.16 5.46 -2.21
CA LEU A 54 17.21 5.95 -1.31
C LEU A 54 18.37 4.98 -1.17
N ASN A 55 18.12 3.67 -1.10
CA ASN A 55 19.20 2.69 -0.95
C ASN A 55 20.14 2.66 -2.15
N VAL A 56 19.62 2.90 -3.35
CA VAL A 56 20.41 2.95 -4.58
C VAL A 56 21.26 4.23 -4.64
N VAL A 57 20.70 5.36 -4.18
CA VAL A 57 21.35 6.68 -4.29
C VAL A 57 22.25 7.03 -3.10
N LYS A 58 22.25 6.26 -2.01
CA LYS A 58 23.02 6.54 -0.78
C LYS A 58 24.49 6.77 -1.08
N LYS A 59 25.13 5.83 -1.78
CA LYS A 59 26.56 5.92 -2.06
C LYS A 59 26.93 7.15 -2.90
N PRO A 60 26.29 7.44 -4.04
CA PRO A 60 26.53 8.68 -4.79
C PRO A 60 26.32 9.96 -3.98
N ILE A 61 25.33 10.02 -3.08
CA ILE A 61 25.08 11.19 -2.21
C ILE A 61 26.25 11.42 -1.24
N VAL A 62 26.81 10.33 -0.67
CA VAL A 62 27.97 10.42 0.23
C VAL A 62 29.22 10.78 -0.56
N ASP A 63 29.46 10.16 -1.70
CA ASP A 63 30.62 10.41 -2.55
C ASP A 63 30.66 11.88 -3.04
N GLU A 64 29.50 12.50 -3.29
CA GLU A 64 29.37 13.93 -3.64
C GLU A 64 29.41 14.87 -2.41
N GLY A 65 29.49 14.33 -1.18
CA GLY A 65 29.53 15.12 0.05
C GLY A 65 28.24 15.90 0.37
N VAL A 66 27.10 15.49 -0.20
CA VAL A 66 25.79 16.16 0.02
C VAL A 66 25.26 15.87 1.41
N PHE A 67 25.30 14.60 1.81
CA PHE A 67 24.96 14.13 3.16
C PHE A 67 25.98 13.10 3.64
N SER A 68 26.23 13.09 4.95
CA SER A 68 27.03 12.07 5.61
C SER A 68 26.26 10.74 5.75
N GLU A 69 26.98 9.65 5.97
CA GLU A 69 26.35 8.33 6.24
C GLU A 69 25.42 8.38 7.45
N THR A 70 25.79 9.14 8.49
CA THR A 70 24.97 9.33 9.70
C THR A 70 23.65 10.05 9.38
N GLU A 71 23.69 11.11 8.58
CA GLU A 71 22.48 11.83 8.16
C GLU A 71 21.57 10.93 7.32
N LEU A 72 22.12 10.15 6.40
CA LEU A 72 21.34 9.17 5.62
C LEU A 72 20.76 8.05 6.49
N GLY A 73 21.48 7.66 7.54
CA GLY A 73 20.98 6.73 8.56
C GLY A 73 19.78 7.30 9.30
N ILE A 74 19.85 8.57 9.73
CA ILE A 74 18.73 9.27 10.38
C ILE A 74 17.53 9.40 9.43
N ILE A 75 17.74 9.80 8.18
CA ILE A 75 16.69 9.89 7.16
C ILE A 75 15.98 8.53 7.01
N GLY A 76 16.75 7.45 6.92
CA GLY A 76 16.20 6.09 6.85
C GLY A 76 15.38 5.73 8.09
N ALA A 77 15.89 6.05 9.29
CA ALA A 77 15.20 5.79 10.55
C ALA A 77 13.86 6.54 10.66
N VAL A 78 13.81 7.80 10.22
CA VAL A 78 12.57 8.60 10.17
C VAL A 78 11.50 7.95 9.31
N LEU A 79 11.87 7.43 8.13
CA LEU A 79 10.92 6.70 7.27
C LEU A 79 10.39 5.45 7.98
N PHE A 80 11.25 4.63 8.56
CA PHE A 80 10.82 3.39 9.21
C PHE A 80 9.93 3.67 10.42
N PHE A 81 10.24 4.70 11.21
CA PHE A 81 9.41 5.10 12.33
C PHE A 81 8.01 5.55 11.88
N THR A 82 7.94 6.48 10.93
CA THR A 82 6.65 6.99 10.42
C THR A 82 5.85 5.90 9.69
N TYR A 83 6.55 4.99 8.99
CA TYR A 83 5.94 3.82 8.37
C TYR A 83 5.35 2.85 9.40
N ALA A 84 6.04 2.58 10.51
CA ALA A 84 5.56 1.69 11.56
C ALA A 84 4.30 2.25 12.22
N VAL A 85 4.33 3.52 12.63
CA VAL A 85 3.15 4.21 13.18
C VAL A 85 2.02 4.26 12.17
N GLY A 86 2.35 4.63 10.93
CA GLY A 86 1.40 4.67 9.83
C GLY A 86 0.78 3.30 9.54
N LYS A 87 1.55 2.22 9.56
CA LYS A 87 1.06 0.85 9.32
C LYS A 87 0.03 0.42 10.35
N PHE A 88 0.23 0.77 11.61
CA PHE A 88 -0.74 0.53 12.67
C PHE A 88 -2.03 1.30 12.43
N MET A 89 -1.95 2.62 12.23
CA MET A 89 -3.14 3.46 12.04
C MET A 89 -3.86 3.20 10.71
N ASN A 90 -3.12 3.09 9.63
CA ASN A 90 -3.68 2.86 8.29
C ASN A 90 -4.28 1.46 8.13
N GLY A 91 -3.89 0.48 8.96
CA GLY A 91 -4.56 -0.81 9.05
C GLY A 91 -6.03 -0.64 9.41
N PHE A 92 -6.34 0.11 10.47
CA PHE A 92 -7.72 0.39 10.87
C PHE A 92 -8.47 1.30 9.89
N LEU A 93 -7.78 2.26 9.28
CA LEU A 93 -8.39 3.17 8.32
C LEU A 93 -8.75 2.46 7.02
N ALA A 94 -7.92 1.54 6.55
CA ALA A 94 -8.16 0.81 5.31
C ALA A 94 -9.46 -0.03 5.35
N ASP A 95 -9.76 -0.65 6.48
CA ASP A 95 -10.98 -1.45 6.65
C ASP A 95 -12.26 -0.65 6.38
N ARG A 96 -12.26 0.63 6.72
CA ARG A 96 -13.38 1.56 6.58
C ARG A 96 -13.30 2.44 5.35
N SER A 97 -12.24 2.29 4.56
CA SER A 97 -11.96 3.15 3.42
C SER A 97 -12.24 2.48 2.08
N ASN A 98 -12.45 3.34 1.08
CA ASN A 98 -12.35 2.95 -0.31
C ASN A 98 -10.89 2.64 -0.62
N ILE A 99 -10.56 1.36 -0.72
CA ILE A 99 -9.17 0.89 -0.87
C ILE A 99 -8.51 1.35 -2.16
N ASN A 100 -9.27 1.55 -3.23
CA ASN A 100 -8.76 2.11 -4.48
C ASN A 100 -8.20 3.51 -4.25
N ARG A 101 -9.02 4.41 -3.69
CA ARG A 101 -8.64 5.80 -3.41
C ARG A 101 -7.55 5.88 -2.35
N PHE A 102 -7.64 5.02 -1.34
CA PHE A 102 -6.68 4.98 -0.25
C PHE A 102 -5.28 4.58 -0.75
N MET A 103 -5.18 3.49 -1.49
CA MET A 103 -3.91 3.03 -2.05
C MET A 103 -3.33 4.00 -3.09
N SER A 104 -4.17 4.49 -4.01
CA SER A 104 -3.70 5.40 -5.06
C SER A 104 -3.22 6.74 -4.51
N THR A 105 -3.89 7.29 -3.48
CA THR A 105 -3.42 8.51 -2.80
C THR A 105 -2.09 8.28 -2.11
N GLY A 106 -1.94 7.16 -1.39
CA GLY A 106 -0.67 6.83 -0.74
C GLY A 106 0.49 6.75 -1.74
N LEU A 107 0.26 6.08 -2.89
CA LEU A 107 1.29 5.96 -3.93
C LEU A 107 1.54 7.29 -4.64
N LEU A 108 0.50 8.09 -4.89
CA LEU A 108 0.63 9.42 -5.49
C LEU A 108 1.48 10.34 -4.62
N VAL A 109 1.19 10.45 -3.31
CA VAL A 109 1.97 11.29 -2.40
C VAL A 109 3.42 10.79 -2.30
N THR A 110 3.63 9.48 -2.19
CA THR A 110 4.96 8.88 -2.19
C THR A 110 5.75 9.21 -3.47
N ALA A 111 5.09 9.16 -4.62
CA ALA A 111 5.68 9.51 -5.90
C ALA A 111 6.07 11.00 -5.98
N LEU A 112 5.16 11.90 -5.56
CA LEU A 112 5.43 13.33 -5.51
C LEU A 112 6.58 13.66 -4.57
N VAL A 113 6.66 13.01 -3.41
CA VAL A 113 7.80 13.16 -2.50
C VAL A 113 9.10 12.75 -3.18
N ASN A 114 9.14 11.60 -3.87
CA ASN A 114 10.34 11.20 -4.62
C ASN A 114 10.73 12.24 -5.67
N LEU A 115 9.78 12.79 -6.43
CA LEU A 115 10.06 13.86 -7.38
C LEU A 115 10.66 15.11 -6.70
N CYS A 116 10.12 15.52 -5.55
CA CYS A 116 10.64 16.66 -4.79
C CYS A 116 12.07 16.41 -4.30
N LEU A 117 12.38 15.20 -3.82
CA LEU A 117 13.68 14.85 -3.26
C LEU A 117 14.84 15.00 -4.25
N GLY A 118 14.59 14.86 -5.56
CA GLY A 118 15.58 15.12 -6.59
C GLY A 118 16.12 16.57 -6.60
N PHE A 119 15.39 17.50 -5.98
CA PHE A 119 15.76 18.94 -5.94
C PHE A 119 16.15 19.45 -4.55
N VAL A 120 16.03 18.60 -3.50
CA VAL A 120 16.27 19.00 -2.11
C VAL A 120 17.74 18.84 -1.74
N HIS A 121 18.29 19.87 -1.08
CA HIS A 121 19.67 19.90 -0.56
C HIS A 121 19.72 20.01 0.97
N SER A 122 18.59 20.35 1.61
CA SER A 122 18.52 20.50 3.07
C SER A 122 18.26 19.15 3.72
N PHE A 123 19.11 18.74 4.66
CA PHE A 123 18.94 17.52 5.46
C PHE A 123 17.58 17.47 6.15
N ILE A 124 17.18 18.57 6.83
CA ILE A 124 15.92 18.62 7.57
C ILE A 124 14.73 18.43 6.63
N LEU A 125 14.71 19.17 5.51
CA LEU A 125 13.62 19.06 4.53
C LEU A 125 13.55 17.68 3.93
N PHE A 126 14.71 17.07 3.62
CA PHE A 126 14.81 15.71 3.09
C PHE A 126 14.23 14.70 4.10
N ALA A 127 14.63 14.79 5.38
CA ALA A 127 14.14 13.91 6.44
C ALA A 127 12.62 14.05 6.64
N VAL A 128 12.10 15.28 6.63
CA VAL A 128 10.65 15.53 6.75
C VAL A 128 9.88 14.92 5.57
N LEU A 129 10.31 15.19 4.36
CA LEU A 129 9.68 14.63 3.15
C LEU A 129 9.73 13.10 3.15
N TRP A 130 10.88 12.52 3.52
CA TRP A 130 11.04 11.09 3.61
C TRP A 130 10.17 10.45 4.69
N GLY A 131 9.99 11.15 5.82
CA GLY A 131 9.05 10.79 6.86
C GLY A 131 7.59 10.82 6.40
N ILE A 132 7.19 11.85 5.66
CA ILE A 132 5.87 11.93 5.02
C ILE A 132 5.69 10.73 4.08
N SER A 133 6.69 10.43 3.26
CA SER A 133 6.67 9.24 2.39
C SER A 133 6.42 7.97 3.19
N GLY A 134 7.09 7.78 4.35
CA GLY A 134 6.91 6.62 5.21
C GLY A 134 5.46 6.41 5.65
N TRP A 135 4.79 7.48 6.09
CA TRP A 135 3.37 7.42 6.45
C TRP A 135 2.49 6.98 5.28
N PHE A 136 2.62 7.62 4.12
CA PHE A 136 1.79 7.32 2.95
C PHE A 136 2.11 5.96 2.33
N GLN A 137 3.34 5.48 2.42
CA GLN A 137 3.73 4.14 1.97
C GLN A 137 3.05 3.02 2.77
N SER A 138 2.74 3.25 4.04
CA SER A 138 2.06 2.28 4.88
C SER A 138 0.62 1.97 4.43
N MET A 139 -0.01 2.87 3.65
CA MET A 139 -1.35 2.69 3.08
C MET A 139 -1.40 1.55 2.04
N GLY A 140 -0.28 1.24 1.38
CA GLY A 140 -0.23 0.25 0.30
C GLY A 140 -0.56 -1.17 0.77
N ALA A 141 0.16 -1.69 1.76
CA ALA A 141 -0.06 -3.06 2.26
C ALA A 141 -1.45 -3.25 2.85
N ALA A 142 -1.93 -2.30 3.66
CA ALA A 142 -3.25 -2.35 4.27
C ALA A 142 -4.36 -2.46 3.21
N SER A 143 -4.29 -1.62 2.16
CA SER A 143 -5.24 -1.66 1.04
C SER A 143 -5.23 -2.99 0.29
N CYS A 144 -4.05 -3.56 0.04
CA CYS A 144 -3.94 -4.85 -0.65
C CYS A 144 -4.58 -5.99 0.16
N VAL A 145 -4.29 -6.06 1.46
CA VAL A 145 -4.86 -7.09 2.35
C VAL A 145 -6.38 -7.00 2.40
N VAL A 146 -6.92 -5.79 2.62
CA VAL A 146 -8.37 -5.54 2.62
C VAL A 146 -8.97 -5.85 1.25
N GLY A 147 -8.31 -5.44 0.16
CA GLY A 147 -8.76 -5.73 -1.20
C GLY A 147 -8.86 -7.23 -1.49
N LEU A 148 -7.83 -7.99 -1.15
CA LEU A 148 -7.85 -9.44 -1.32
C LEU A 148 -8.96 -10.10 -0.48
N SER A 149 -9.21 -9.61 0.73
CA SER A 149 -10.29 -10.13 1.58
C SER A 149 -11.69 -9.83 1.04
N ARG A 150 -11.88 -8.69 0.37
CA ARG A 150 -13.18 -8.30 -0.23
C ARG A 150 -13.47 -9.04 -1.54
N TRP A 151 -12.44 -9.38 -2.34
CA TRP A 151 -12.58 -9.93 -3.68
C TRP A 151 -12.42 -11.44 -3.77
N PHE A 152 -11.80 -12.09 -2.77
CA PHE A 152 -11.55 -13.54 -2.78
C PHE A 152 -12.18 -14.24 -1.60
N THR A 153 -12.71 -15.45 -1.85
CA THR A 153 -13.26 -16.32 -0.80
C THR A 153 -12.14 -16.73 0.18
N ASP A 154 -12.51 -17.08 1.41
CA ASP A 154 -11.57 -17.51 2.45
C ASP A 154 -10.70 -18.70 1.98
N LYS A 155 -11.27 -19.61 1.18
CA LYS A 155 -10.56 -20.75 0.62
C LYS A 155 -9.44 -20.36 -0.37
N LYS A 156 -9.63 -19.27 -1.13
CA LYS A 156 -8.69 -18.82 -2.17
C LYS A 156 -7.77 -17.70 -1.71
N ARG A 157 -8.18 -16.94 -0.70
CA ARG A 157 -7.47 -15.75 -0.22
C ARG A 157 -6.02 -16.03 0.14
N GLY A 158 -5.74 -17.16 0.82
CA GLY A 158 -4.37 -17.54 1.20
C GLY A 158 -3.44 -17.69 0.00
N SER A 159 -3.89 -18.35 -1.07
CA SER A 159 -3.09 -18.53 -2.30
C SER A 159 -2.82 -17.19 -2.99
N PHE A 160 -3.86 -16.35 -3.17
CA PHE A 160 -3.68 -15.01 -3.77
C PHE A 160 -2.81 -14.09 -2.91
N TYR A 161 -2.91 -14.19 -1.59
CA TYR A 161 -2.02 -13.47 -0.68
C TYR A 161 -0.57 -13.93 -0.82
N GLY A 162 -0.33 -15.22 -0.93
CA GLY A 162 1.01 -15.79 -1.17
C GLY A 162 1.63 -15.26 -2.48
N PHE A 163 0.87 -15.28 -3.58
CA PHE A 163 1.33 -14.70 -4.84
C PHE A 163 1.54 -13.19 -4.76
N TRP A 164 0.61 -12.45 -4.12
CA TRP A 164 0.77 -11.01 -3.91
C TRP A 164 2.02 -10.69 -3.08
N SER A 165 2.37 -11.52 -2.11
CA SER A 165 3.55 -11.28 -1.27
C SER A 165 4.87 -11.31 -2.07
N ALA A 166 4.90 -11.91 -3.27
CA ALA A 166 6.05 -11.83 -4.17
C ALA A 166 6.26 -10.41 -4.77
N SER A 167 5.23 -9.56 -4.73
CA SER A 167 5.29 -8.21 -5.33
C SER A 167 6.38 -7.32 -4.74
N HIS A 168 6.72 -7.51 -3.46
CA HIS A 168 7.81 -6.74 -2.85
C HIS A 168 9.18 -7.13 -3.42
N ASN A 169 9.44 -8.41 -3.65
CA ASN A 169 10.68 -8.87 -4.27
C ASN A 169 10.78 -8.42 -5.74
N ILE A 170 9.66 -8.44 -6.46
CA ILE A 170 9.59 -7.91 -7.83
C ILE A 170 9.89 -6.41 -7.82
N GLY A 171 9.27 -5.64 -6.91
CA GLY A 171 9.51 -4.20 -6.76
C GLY A 171 10.95 -3.89 -6.37
N GLU A 172 11.56 -4.68 -5.50
CA GLU A 172 12.98 -4.58 -5.14
C GLU A 172 13.87 -4.80 -6.37
N ALA A 173 13.69 -5.89 -7.10
CA ALA A 173 14.43 -6.16 -8.33
C ALA A 173 14.26 -5.04 -9.37
N MET A 174 13.03 -4.56 -9.58
CA MET A 174 12.76 -3.43 -10.46
C MET A 174 13.50 -2.16 -10.03
N THR A 175 13.62 -1.91 -8.73
CA THR A 175 14.34 -0.74 -8.21
C THR A 175 15.81 -0.80 -8.61
N PHE A 176 16.47 -1.93 -8.37
CA PHE A 176 17.88 -2.08 -8.74
C PHE A 176 18.10 -2.01 -10.26
N ILE A 177 17.18 -2.50 -11.06
CA ILE A 177 17.30 -2.41 -12.52
C ILE A 177 17.03 -0.98 -13.00
N ILE A 178 15.89 -0.39 -12.64
CA ILE A 178 15.45 0.89 -13.20
C ILE A 178 16.20 2.05 -12.56
N VAL A 179 16.19 2.13 -11.22
CA VAL A 179 16.77 3.29 -10.52
C VAL A 179 18.29 3.28 -10.63
N ALA A 180 18.96 2.12 -10.49
CA ALA A 180 20.40 2.06 -10.61
C ALA A 180 20.88 2.40 -12.04
N SER A 181 20.17 1.96 -13.08
CA SER A 181 20.49 2.35 -14.46
C SER A 181 20.37 3.86 -14.68
N ILE A 182 19.34 4.49 -14.12
CA ILE A 182 19.16 5.94 -14.19
C ILE A 182 20.28 6.66 -13.40
N VAL A 183 20.60 6.20 -12.21
CA VAL A 183 21.64 6.78 -11.35
C VAL A 183 23.01 6.71 -12.02
N SER A 184 23.35 5.57 -12.62
CA SER A 184 24.62 5.39 -13.31
C SER A 184 24.77 6.27 -14.55
N ALA A 185 23.68 6.59 -15.24
CA ALA A 185 23.71 7.37 -16.47
C ALA A 185 23.56 8.89 -16.22
N LEU A 186 22.75 9.30 -15.25
CA LEU A 186 22.31 10.69 -15.09
C LEU A 186 22.58 11.26 -13.68
N GLY A 187 23.02 10.43 -12.74
CA GLY A 187 23.28 10.82 -11.36
C GLY A 187 22.10 10.57 -10.41
N TRP A 188 22.36 10.70 -9.10
CA TRP A 188 21.44 10.29 -8.03
C TRP A 188 20.13 11.06 -7.99
N ARG A 189 20.13 12.34 -8.40
CA ARG A 189 18.90 13.16 -8.45
C ARG A 189 17.87 12.57 -9.39
N TYR A 190 18.32 12.12 -10.55
CA TYR A 190 17.46 11.47 -11.54
C TYR A 190 16.99 10.09 -11.08
N GLY A 191 17.69 9.44 -10.15
CA GLY A 191 17.24 8.23 -9.49
C GLY A 191 15.90 8.45 -8.73
N PHE A 192 15.78 9.54 -7.97
CA PHE A 192 14.53 9.93 -7.32
C PHE A 192 13.44 10.33 -8.32
N LEU A 193 13.81 11.09 -9.35
CA LEU A 193 12.85 11.48 -10.41
C LEU A 193 12.31 10.25 -11.12
N GLY A 194 13.16 9.30 -11.47
CA GLY A 194 12.76 8.04 -12.10
C GLY A 194 11.83 7.21 -11.21
N ALA A 195 12.19 7.05 -9.94
CA ALA A 195 11.34 6.36 -8.96
C ALA A 195 9.98 7.07 -8.79
N GLY A 196 9.97 8.41 -8.75
CA GLY A 196 8.77 9.21 -8.69
C GLY A 196 7.87 9.03 -9.91
N LEU A 197 8.43 9.00 -11.13
CA LEU A 197 7.67 8.75 -12.36
C LEU A 197 7.05 7.36 -12.37
N VAL A 198 7.80 6.33 -11.97
CA VAL A 198 7.27 4.97 -11.81
C VAL A 198 6.13 4.95 -10.81
N GLY A 199 6.28 5.66 -9.68
CA GLY A 199 5.22 5.80 -8.68
C GLY A 199 3.96 6.49 -9.20
N LEU A 200 4.09 7.55 -10.03
CA LEU A 200 2.95 8.22 -10.67
C LEU A 200 2.19 7.28 -11.62
N ILE A 201 2.92 6.54 -12.46
CA ILE A 201 2.31 5.52 -13.34
C ILE A 201 1.58 4.49 -12.47
N GLY A 202 2.19 4.05 -11.38
CA GLY A 202 1.59 3.12 -10.42
C GLY A 202 0.31 3.66 -9.80
N ALA A 203 0.29 4.92 -9.40
CA ALA A 203 -0.89 5.57 -8.84
C ALA A 203 -2.06 5.57 -9.86
N LEU A 204 -1.78 5.85 -11.12
CA LEU A 204 -2.77 5.80 -12.20
C LEU A 204 -3.27 4.37 -12.47
N VAL A 205 -2.37 3.38 -12.48
CA VAL A 205 -2.73 1.95 -12.63
C VAL A 205 -3.63 1.50 -11.49
N VAL A 206 -3.26 1.80 -10.24
CA VAL A 206 -4.08 1.49 -9.07
C VAL A 206 -5.43 2.19 -9.15
N TRP A 207 -5.45 3.48 -9.45
CA TRP A 207 -6.68 4.25 -9.58
C TRP A 207 -7.64 3.66 -10.62
N ARG A 208 -7.12 3.17 -11.74
CA ARG A 208 -7.93 2.67 -12.87
C ARG A 208 -8.38 1.23 -12.70
N PHE A 209 -7.55 0.36 -12.11
CA PHE A 209 -7.71 -1.10 -12.16
C PHE A 209 -7.89 -1.77 -10.79
N PHE A 210 -7.56 -1.10 -9.68
CA PHE A 210 -7.80 -1.60 -8.34
C PHE A 210 -9.23 -1.26 -7.92
N HIS A 211 -10.07 -2.25 -7.69
CA HIS A 211 -11.49 -2.03 -7.40
C HIS A 211 -11.80 -2.21 -5.93
N ASP A 212 -12.69 -1.37 -5.38
CA ASP A 212 -12.98 -1.33 -3.95
C ASP A 212 -13.75 -2.58 -3.49
N THR A 213 -14.97 -2.77 -3.98
CA THR A 213 -15.82 -3.89 -3.58
C THR A 213 -16.54 -4.50 -4.78
N PRO A 214 -16.88 -5.82 -4.75
CA PRO A 214 -17.74 -6.43 -5.77
C PRO A 214 -19.11 -5.73 -5.89
N GLN A 215 -19.70 -5.34 -4.76
CA GLN A 215 -21.01 -4.68 -4.72
C GLN A 215 -20.99 -3.32 -5.45
N SER A 216 -19.88 -2.60 -5.40
CA SER A 216 -19.73 -1.34 -6.14
C SER A 216 -19.74 -1.53 -7.67
N LYS A 217 -19.60 -2.77 -8.14
CA LYS A 217 -19.67 -3.17 -9.55
C LYS A 217 -20.97 -3.90 -9.90
N GLY A 218 -21.96 -3.91 -9.00
CA GLY A 218 -23.23 -4.63 -9.20
C GLY A 218 -23.07 -6.16 -9.15
N LEU A 219 -22.09 -6.64 -8.40
CA LEU A 219 -21.83 -8.06 -8.18
C LEU A 219 -22.16 -8.44 -6.73
N PRO A 220 -22.55 -9.70 -6.46
CA PRO A 220 -22.81 -10.15 -5.10
C PRO A 220 -21.52 -10.12 -4.27
N ALA A 221 -21.64 -9.98 -2.96
CA ALA A 221 -20.52 -10.09 -2.04
C ALA A 221 -19.96 -11.51 -2.07
N VAL A 222 -18.64 -11.64 -2.11
CA VAL A 222 -17.96 -12.94 -2.23
C VAL A 222 -18.00 -13.72 -0.91
N ASN A 223 -18.01 -13.03 0.23
CA ASN A 223 -17.99 -13.58 1.58
C ASN A 223 -19.21 -13.10 2.38
N ALA A 224 -20.37 -12.90 1.76
CA ALA A 224 -21.57 -12.48 2.49
C ALA A 224 -22.09 -13.63 3.36
N PRO A 225 -22.36 -13.42 4.66
CA PRO A 225 -23.19 -14.34 5.42
C PRO A 225 -24.58 -14.40 4.80
N GLU A 226 -25.21 -15.58 4.79
CA GLU A 226 -26.52 -15.82 4.18
C GLU A 226 -27.70 -15.01 4.77
N LYS A 227 -27.46 -14.22 5.84
CA LYS A 227 -28.47 -13.37 6.49
C LYS A 227 -28.04 -11.92 6.52
N LYS A 228 -28.53 -11.11 5.60
CA LYS A 228 -28.41 -9.66 5.62
C LYS A 228 -29.76 -8.97 5.43
N LYS A 229 -30.44 -8.68 6.54
CA LYS A 229 -31.52 -7.69 6.58
C LYS A 229 -31.60 -7.10 7.99
N GLU A 230 -31.02 -6.04 8.34
CA GLU A 230 -31.11 -5.26 9.59
C GLU A 230 -29.77 -4.83 10.22
N MET A 231 -28.85 -4.20 9.47
CA MET A 231 -27.51 -4.12 10.06
C MET A 231 -26.69 -2.83 9.92
N ASP A 232 -27.22 -1.65 9.65
CA ASP A 232 -26.32 -0.48 9.48
C ASP A 232 -25.79 0.14 10.78
N ALA A 233 -26.50 0.10 11.89
CA ALA A 233 -26.04 0.61 13.19
C ALA A 233 -25.35 -0.46 14.03
N LEU A 234 -25.85 -1.70 14.02
CA LEU A 234 -25.28 -2.86 14.69
C LEU A 234 -23.92 -3.27 14.09
N GLU A 235 -23.75 -3.13 12.75
CA GLU A 235 -22.48 -3.42 12.05
C GLU A 235 -21.31 -2.56 12.58
N THR A 236 -21.56 -1.29 12.93
CA THR A 236 -20.48 -0.42 13.44
C THR A 236 -20.07 -0.81 14.86
N GLU A 237 -21.01 -1.20 15.72
CA GLU A 237 -20.70 -1.65 17.07
C GLU A 237 -20.04 -3.03 17.08
N GLU A 238 -20.52 -3.97 16.27
CA GLU A 238 -19.92 -5.30 16.13
C GLU A 238 -18.52 -5.21 15.55
N PHE A 239 -18.31 -4.35 14.55
CA PHE A 239 -16.99 -4.11 13.98
C PHE A 239 -16.02 -3.52 15.02
N ASN A 240 -16.45 -2.54 15.80
CA ASN A 240 -15.64 -1.97 16.88
C ASN A 240 -15.35 -3.00 17.98
N ARG A 241 -16.32 -3.88 18.28
CA ARG A 241 -16.14 -4.98 19.25
C ARG A 241 -15.14 -6.00 18.73
N ALA A 242 -15.22 -6.36 17.44
CA ALA A 242 -14.28 -7.26 16.78
C ALA A 242 -12.84 -6.68 16.77
N GLN A 243 -12.67 -5.41 16.46
CA GLN A 243 -11.35 -4.75 16.54
C GLN A 243 -10.78 -4.75 17.95
N LYS A 244 -11.60 -4.47 18.97
CA LYS A 244 -11.16 -4.57 20.38
C LYS A 244 -10.79 -5.99 20.79
N ALA A 245 -11.55 -6.99 20.32
CA ALA A 245 -11.25 -8.40 20.57
C ALA A 245 -9.91 -8.84 19.97
N VAL A 246 -9.60 -8.37 18.75
CA VAL A 246 -8.30 -8.59 18.11
C VAL A 246 -7.17 -8.02 18.97
N LEU A 247 -7.28 -6.79 19.45
CA LEU A 247 -6.24 -6.16 20.29
C LEU A 247 -6.09 -6.82 21.68
N ARG A 248 -7.11 -7.51 22.16
CA ARG A 248 -7.10 -8.24 23.44
C ARG A 248 -6.59 -9.68 23.30
N ASN A 249 -6.47 -10.20 22.09
CA ASN A 249 -6.05 -11.57 21.88
C ASN A 249 -4.52 -11.70 21.98
N PRO A 250 -3.98 -12.43 22.98
CA PRO A 250 -2.54 -12.56 23.16
C PRO A 250 -1.84 -13.24 22.00
N ALA A 251 -2.51 -14.14 21.26
CA ALA A 251 -1.94 -14.79 20.09
C ALA A 251 -1.55 -13.78 19.01
N ILE A 252 -2.31 -12.69 18.86
CA ILE A 252 -2.00 -11.64 17.88
C ILE A 252 -0.73 -10.87 18.28
N TRP A 253 -0.54 -10.61 19.57
CA TRP A 253 0.68 -9.96 20.07
C TRP A 253 1.90 -10.87 19.92
N ILE A 254 1.76 -12.18 20.15
CA ILE A 254 2.84 -13.16 19.92
C ILE A 254 3.23 -13.18 18.45
N LEU A 255 2.26 -13.22 17.52
CA LEU A 255 2.51 -13.15 16.07
C LEU A 255 3.15 -11.83 15.67
N ALA A 256 2.72 -10.70 16.25
CA ALA A 256 3.29 -9.38 15.98
C ALA A 256 4.75 -9.30 16.45
N LEU A 257 5.05 -9.79 17.65
CA LEU A 257 6.42 -9.85 18.18
C LEU A 257 7.31 -10.78 17.36
N SER A 258 6.82 -11.98 17.02
CA SER A 258 7.54 -12.92 16.15
C SER A 258 7.89 -12.29 14.81
N SER A 259 6.92 -11.61 14.19
CA SER A 259 7.15 -10.87 12.94
C SER A 259 8.16 -9.74 13.13
N ALA A 260 8.11 -9.00 14.23
CA ALA A 260 9.06 -7.93 14.54
C ALA A 260 10.49 -8.47 14.63
N PHE A 261 10.73 -9.57 15.34
CA PHE A 261 12.04 -10.20 15.44
C PHE A 261 12.55 -10.70 14.08
N MET A 262 11.67 -11.30 13.28
CA MET A 262 12.02 -11.75 11.92
C MET A 262 12.45 -10.57 11.04
N TYR A 263 11.73 -9.44 11.09
CA TYR A 263 12.07 -8.25 10.33
C TYR A 263 13.35 -7.56 10.84
N ILE A 264 13.57 -7.49 12.17
CA ILE A 264 14.82 -6.97 12.73
C ILE A 264 16.00 -7.80 12.22
N SER A 265 15.93 -9.12 12.28
CA SER A 265 16.98 -10.01 11.77
C SER A 265 17.23 -9.81 10.27
N ARG A 266 16.17 -9.67 9.46
CA ARG A 266 16.27 -9.44 8.03
C ARG A 266 16.96 -8.12 7.68
N TYR A 267 16.63 -7.04 8.40
CA TYR A 267 17.21 -5.72 8.12
C TYR A 267 18.59 -5.50 8.78
N ALA A 268 18.96 -6.31 9.76
CA ALA A 268 20.30 -6.26 10.35
C ALA A 268 21.37 -6.91 9.44
N VAL A 269 20.95 -7.80 8.53
CA VAL A 269 21.86 -8.54 7.63
C VAL A 269 21.96 -7.88 6.24
N ASN A 270 21.04 -7.00 5.88
CA ASN A 270 21.04 -6.24 4.62
C ASN A 270 21.54 -4.81 4.82
#